data_f3948e3d57e7429debfb39602981c3b4
#
_entry.id   f3948e3d57e7429debfb39602981c3b4
#
_cell.length_a   1.000
_cell.length_b   1.000
_cell.length_c   1.000
_cell.angle_alpha   90.00
_cell.angle_beta   90.00
_cell.angle_gamma   90.00
#
_symmetry.space_group_name_H-M   'P 1'
#
loop_
_entity.id
_entity.type
_entity.pdbx_description
1 polymer ?
#
loop_
_entity_poly.entity_id
_entity_poly.type
_entity_poly.pdbx_seq_one_letter_code
_entity_poly.pdbx_strand_id
1 'polypeptide(L)'
;MLGFITAGPLGALAGYALGSLFDHGLNAVNRDGDHHYNNAYDAYSVHQSYGNQSYGRQQSYEGERNSFMFSLLVLSSYIINADGKIMHSEMELVRRFLRQNFGEAAKQQGEEILLKLFEQQKQMGMQQYRSVIQDSCHQIRANMMYEQRLQLLNFLVMIAQADGVVNPQEIQALKEMAIHMGLSAEDVDQMLNLESGASSTGSLDDAYRVLGISPDASNDEVKAAYRKMALKHHPDKVAALGEDVRRAAEKKFQEINDAKDRIYKARGI
;
A
#
# COMPACT_ATOMS: atom_id res chain seq x y z
N MET A 1 -15.58 9.23 3.66
CA MET A 1 -15.03 10.13 2.62
C MET A 1 -13.82 9.46 1.97
N LEU A 2 -13.56 9.74 0.68
CA LEU A 2 -12.45 9.14 -0.09
C LEU A 2 -11.10 9.87 0.10
N GLY A 3 -10.96 10.72 1.12
CA GLY A 3 -9.73 11.47 1.32
C GLY A 3 -9.34 12.31 0.10
N PHE A 4 -8.09 12.19 -0.38
CA PHE A 4 -7.57 12.97 -1.51
C PHE A 4 -8.02 12.48 -2.90
N ILE A 5 -8.80 11.40 -3.00
CA ILE A 5 -9.21 10.79 -4.28
C ILE A 5 -10.35 11.55 -4.97
N THR A 6 -10.96 12.53 -4.32
CA THR A 6 -12.13 13.24 -4.85
C THR A 6 -11.87 14.08 -6.10
N ALA A 7 -10.61 14.32 -6.47
CA ALA A 7 -10.20 15.07 -7.65
C ALA A 7 -8.97 14.45 -8.32
N GLY A 8 -8.63 14.93 -9.52
CA GLY A 8 -7.47 14.48 -10.27
C GLY A 8 -7.63 13.10 -10.94
N PRO A 9 -6.51 12.49 -11.39
CA PRO A 9 -6.52 11.21 -12.11
C PRO A 9 -7.17 10.07 -11.34
N LEU A 10 -6.86 9.93 -10.04
CA LEU A 10 -7.50 8.94 -9.17
C LEU A 10 -9.01 9.21 -9.01
N GLY A 11 -9.43 10.47 -8.93
CA GLY A 11 -10.84 10.85 -8.89
C GLY A 11 -11.58 10.49 -10.18
N ALA A 12 -10.94 10.67 -11.33
CA ALA A 12 -11.52 10.27 -12.61
C ALA A 12 -11.68 8.76 -12.72
N LEU A 13 -10.67 7.98 -12.31
CA LEU A 13 -10.76 6.52 -12.24
C LEU A 13 -11.82 6.06 -11.23
N ALA A 14 -11.91 6.72 -10.08
CA ALA A 14 -12.93 6.43 -9.08
C ALA A 14 -14.33 6.71 -9.63
N GLY A 15 -14.54 7.83 -10.31
CA GLY A 15 -15.81 8.15 -10.96
C GLY A 15 -16.23 7.10 -11.99
N TYR A 16 -15.30 6.60 -12.79
CA TYR A 16 -15.56 5.51 -13.73
C TYR A 16 -15.84 4.17 -13.04
N ALA A 17 -14.94 3.76 -12.13
CA ALA A 17 -15.02 2.45 -11.50
C ALA A 17 -16.16 2.32 -10.50
N LEU A 18 -16.49 3.39 -9.79
CA LEU A 18 -17.52 3.40 -8.75
C LEU A 18 -18.89 3.83 -9.32
N GLY A 19 -18.95 4.67 -10.37
CA GLY A 19 -20.20 5.09 -11.02
C GLY A 19 -21.34 5.31 -10.03
N SER A 20 -22.46 4.58 -10.20
CA SER A 20 -23.59 4.61 -9.29
C SER A 20 -23.34 4.06 -7.87
N LEU A 21 -22.20 3.36 -7.63
CA LEU A 21 -21.79 2.94 -6.28
C LEU A 21 -21.33 4.13 -5.44
N PHE A 22 -20.95 5.26 -6.06
CA PHE A 22 -20.61 6.50 -5.35
C PHE A 22 -21.81 7.10 -4.63
N ASP A 23 -23.00 6.96 -5.16
CA ASP A 23 -24.25 7.46 -4.56
C ASP A 23 -24.66 6.63 -3.33
N HIS A 24 -24.24 5.36 -3.25
CA HIS A 24 -24.49 4.46 -2.12
C HIS A 24 -23.27 4.27 -1.21
N GLY A 25 -22.18 4.89 -1.55
CA GLY A 25 -20.99 5.19 -0.74
C GLY A 25 -20.16 3.99 -0.28
N LEU A 26 -18.86 4.16 -0.33
CA LEU A 26 -17.89 3.49 0.54
C LEU A 26 -18.25 3.56 2.04
N ASN A 27 -19.36 4.20 2.39
CA ASN A 27 -19.98 4.20 3.72
C ASN A 27 -20.47 2.81 4.16
N ALA A 28 -20.66 1.86 3.26
CA ALA A 28 -21.01 0.48 3.61
C ALA A 28 -19.83 -0.29 4.24
N VAL A 29 -18.58 0.11 3.94
CA VAL A 29 -17.37 -0.53 4.47
C VAL A 29 -17.16 -0.23 5.97
N ASN A 30 -17.77 0.85 6.48
CA ASN A 30 -17.62 1.29 7.85
C ASN A 30 -18.82 0.92 8.76
N ARG A 31 -19.78 0.09 8.29
CA ARG A 31 -21.01 -0.21 9.03
C ARG A 31 -21.03 -1.52 9.81
N ASP A 32 -19.99 -2.35 9.76
CA ASP A 32 -19.93 -3.61 10.53
C ASP A 32 -19.37 -3.42 11.95
N GLY A 33 -19.87 -2.45 12.68
CA GLY A 33 -19.38 -2.21 14.06
C GLY A 33 -20.34 -1.58 15.06
N ASP A 34 -21.60 -1.29 14.73
CA ASP A 34 -22.51 -0.83 15.78
C ASP A 34 -23.96 -1.27 15.57
N HIS A 35 -24.44 -2.04 16.55
CA HIS A 35 -25.84 -2.40 16.74
C HIS A 35 -26.65 -1.21 17.27
N HIS A 36 -27.80 -0.97 16.60
CA HIS A 36 -29.04 -0.42 17.12
C HIS A 36 -29.03 0.81 18.03
N TYR A 37 -29.68 1.89 17.58
CA TYR A 37 -30.96 2.32 18.14
C TYR A 37 -31.62 3.39 17.25
N ASN A 38 -32.86 3.09 16.83
CA ASN A 38 -33.86 4.08 16.41
C ASN A 38 -34.10 5.07 17.53
N ASN A 39 -34.18 6.38 17.25
CA ASN A 39 -35.37 7.16 17.49
C ASN A 39 -35.26 8.56 16.89
N ALA A 40 -36.38 8.94 16.27
CA ALA A 40 -36.69 10.28 15.82
C ALA A 40 -37.06 11.18 17.03
N TYR A 41 -36.96 12.51 16.80
CA TYR A 41 -37.40 13.64 17.63
C TYR A 41 -36.52 13.97 18.86
N ASP A 42 -35.78 15.06 18.81
CA ASP A 42 -36.18 16.31 19.40
C ASP A 42 -35.20 17.44 19.06
N ALA A 43 -35.78 18.59 18.77
CA ALA A 43 -35.13 19.86 18.60
C ALA A 43 -34.88 20.52 19.97
N TYR A 44 -33.87 21.40 20.00
CA TYR A 44 -33.51 22.33 21.06
C TYR A 44 -32.78 21.77 22.30
N SER A 45 -31.48 21.96 22.33
CA SER A 45 -30.88 22.83 23.34
C SER A 45 -29.39 23.05 23.12
N VAL A 46 -29.01 24.30 23.12
CA VAL A 46 -27.65 24.84 23.20
C VAL A 46 -26.99 24.33 24.46
N HIS A 47 -25.89 23.60 24.35
CA HIS A 47 -24.83 23.66 25.34
C HIS A 47 -23.43 23.37 24.70
N GLN A 48 -22.52 24.26 25.03
CA GLN A 48 -21.12 24.40 24.64
C GLN A 48 -20.30 23.11 24.77
N SER A 49 -19.68 22.79 23.67
CA SER A 49 -18.25 22.52 23.43
C SER A 49 -17.41 21.96 24.58
N TYR A 50 -17.16 20.65 24.48
CA TYR A 50 -15.88 19.98 24.80
C TYR A 50 -15.94 18.53 24.29
N GLY A 51 -16.01 18.32 22.96
CA GLY A 51 -16.11 16.96 22.39
C GLY A 51 -15.65 16.83 20.92
N ASN A 52 -15.11 17.88 20.30
CA ASN A 52 -14.98 17.92 18.83
C ASN A 52 -13.61 17.45 18.28
N GLN A 53 -12.69 16.98 19.13
CA GLN A 53 -11.38 16.50 18.65
C GLN A 53 -11.35 15.01 18.31
N SER A 54 -12.27 14.21 18.83
CA SER A 54 -12.31 12.77 18.57
C SER A 54 -12.94 12.43 17.21
N TYR A 55 -14.05 13.10 16.86
CA TYR A 55 -14.76 12.85 15.59
C TYR A 55 -13.96 13.27 14.34
N GLY A 56 -13.22 14.38 14.40
CA GLY A 56 -12.41 14.86 13.28
C GLY A 56 -11.23 13.92 12.98
N ARG A 57 -10.65 13.31 14.01
CA ARG A 57 -9.53 12.37 13.88
C ARG A 57 -9.97 11.05 13.23
N GLN A 58 -11.12 10.52 13.63
CA GLN A 58 -11.66 9.26 13.09
C GLN A 58 -12.04 9.40 11.61
N GLN A 59 -12.67 10.50 11.20
CA GLN A 59 -12.97 10.78 9.79
C GLN A 59 -11.71 10.96 8.92
N SER A 60 -10.61 11.50 9.48
CA SER A 60 -9.34 11.62 8.78
C SER A 60 -8.72 10.24 8.53
N TYR A 61 -8.68 9.36 9.53
CA TYR A 61 -8.15 8.00 9.39
C TYR A 61 -8.94 7.14 8.39
N GLU A 62 -10.26 7.24 8.39
CA GLU A 62 -11.12 6.55 7.41
C GLU A 62 -10.84 7.06 5.99
N GLY A 63 -10.68 8.37 5.81
CA GLY A 63 -10.34 8.96 4.52
C GLY A 63 -8.98 8.50 3.99
N GLU A 64 -7.97 8.45 4.84
CA GLU A 64 -6.62 7.95 4.48
C GLU A 64 -6.65 6.46 4.13
N ARG A 65 -7.34 5.66 4.92
CA ARG A 65 -7.50 4.21 4.71
C ARG A 65 -8.22 3.91 3.40
N ASN A 66 -9.30 4.60 3.10
CA ASN A 66 -10.05 4.44 1.84
C ASN A 66 -9.22 4.89 0.62
N SER A 67 -8.47 5.98 0.78
CA SER A 67 -7.55 6.47 -0.25
C SER A 67 -6.43 5.47 -0.52
N PHE A 68 -5.87 4.86 0.52
CA PHE A 68 -4.87 3.81 0.39
C PHE A 68 -5.43 2.59 -0.35
N MET A 69 -6.60 2.10 0.06
CA MET A 69 -7.28 0.97 -0.58
C MET A 69 -7.54 1.21 -2.06
N PHE A 70 -8.09 2.37 -2.41
CA PHE A 70 -8.39 2.68 -3.81
C PHE A 70 -7.11 2.84 -4.64
N SER A 71 -6.09 3.51 -4.10
CA SER A 71 -4.78 3.62 -4.75
C SER A 71 -4.16 2.24 -4.99
N LEU A 72 -4.26 1.34 -4.02
CA LEU A 72 -3.80 -0.04 -4.17
C LEU A 72 -4.53 -0.73 -5.33
N LEU A 73 -5.86 -0.64 -5.41
CA LEU A 73 -6.64 -1.26 -6.49
C LEU A 73 -6.28 -0.71 -7.87
N VAL A 74 -6.13 0.62 -8.00
CA VAL A 74 -5.73 1.28 -9.25
C VAL A 74 -4.35 0.80 -9.70
N LEU A 75 -3.36 0.82 -8.82
CA LEU A 75 -2.00 0.41 -9.17
C LEU A 75 -1.91 -1.11 -9.38
N SER A 76 -2.66 -1.91 -8.61
CA SER A 76 -2.75 -3.37 -8.81
C SER A 76 -3.32 -3.72 -10.18
N SER A 77 -4.33 -3.00 -10.67
CA SER A 77 -4.89 -3.25 -12.00
C SER A 77 -3.86 -3.09 -13.12
N TYR A 78 -2.90 -2.20 -12.94
CA TYR A 78 -1.82 -2.00 -13.90
C TYR A 78 -0.74 -3.10 -13.83
N ILE A 79 -0.35 -3.54 -12.62
CA ILE A 79 0.61 -4.62 -12.42
C ILE A 79 0.04 -5.96 -12.91
N ILE A 80 -1.13 -6.35 -12.44
CA ILE A 80 -1.79 -7.63 -12.77
C ILE A 80 -1.97 -7.80 -14.29
N ASN A 81 -2.09 -6.72 -15.03
CA ASN A 81 -2.24 -6.78 -16.49
C ASN A 81 -1.01 -6.28 -17.27
N ALA A 82 0.15 -6.19 -16.62
CA ALA A 82 1.36 -5.66 -17.24
C ALA A 82 1.88 -6.53 -18.40
N ASP A 83 1.73 -7.83 -18.31
CA ASP A 83 2.08 -8.81 -19.35
C ASP A 83 0.88 -9.23 -20.23
N GLY A 84 -0.31 -8.68 -19.96
CA GLY A 84 -1.56 -9.00 -20.63
C GLY A 84 -2.24 -10.29 -20.14
N LYS A 85 -1.80 -10.86 -19.01
CA LYS A 85 -2.35 -12.07 -18.40
C LYS A 85 -2.71 -11.81 -16.94
N ILE A 86 -3.97 -11.96 -16.62
CA ILE A 86 -4.46 -11.83 -15.24
C ILE A 86 -4.34 -13.19 -14.54
N MET A 87 -3.43 -13.29 -13.58
CA MET A 87 -3.22 -14.53 -12.83
C MET A 87 -4.19 -14.65 -11.66
N HIS A 88 -4.67 -15.87 -11.43
CA HIS A 88 -5.59 -16.15 -10.32
C HIS A 88 -4.96 -15.89 -8.94
N SER A 89 -3.67 -16.21 -8.78
CA SER A 89 -2.89 -16.00 -7.56
C SER A 89 -2.79 -14.53 -7.15
N GLU A 90 -2.57 -13.63 -8.11
CA GLU A 90 -2.52 -12.18 -7.88
C GLU A 90 -3.88 -11.64 -7.42
N MET A 91 -4.95 -12.02 -8.12
CA MET A 91 -6.32 -11.66 -7.75
C MET A 91 -6.70 -12.19 -6.35
N GLU A 92 -6.29 -13.42 -6.01
CA GLU A 92 -6.57 -14.01 -4.70
C GLU A 92 -5.80 -13.30 -3.58
N LEU A 93 -4.59 -12.84 -3.84
CA LEU A 93 -3.82 -12.04 -2.88
C LEU A 93 -4.52 -10.71 -2.60
N VAL A 94 -4.99 -10.01 -3.63
CA VAL A 94 -5.76 -8.76 -3.45
C VAL A 94 -7.06 -9.00 -2.69
N ARG A 95 -7.82 -10.05 -3.04
CA ARG A 95 -9.06 -10.44 -2.32
C ARG A 95 -8.82 -10.70 -0.85
N ARG A 96 -7.76 -11.45 -0.54
CA ARG A 96 -7.38 -11.78 0.85
C ARG A 96 -7.01 -10.52 1.61
N PHE A 97 -6.19 -9.64 1.02
CA PHE A 97 -5.82 -8.36 1.61
C PHE A 97 -7.05 -7.49 1.92
N LEU A 98 -7.96 -7.33 0.96
CA LEU A 98 -9.18 -6.53 1.15
C LEU A 98 -10.07 -7.10 2.25
N ARG A 99 -10.27 -8.43 2.27
CA ARG A 99 -11.05 -9.11 3.31
C ARG A 99 -10.49 -8.88 4.69
N GLN A 100 -9.18 -9.02 4.86
CA GLN A 100 -8.50 -8.95 6.15
C GLN A 100 -8.45 -7.52 6.70
N ASN A 101 -8.27 -6.52 5.84
CA ASN A 101 -8.10 -5.13 6.28
C ASN A 101 -9.39 -4.31 6.27
N PHE A 102 -10.33 -4.63 5.38
CA PHE A 102 -11.52 -3.83 5.12
C PHE A 102 -12.83 -4.59 5.24
N GLY A 103 -12.77 -5.92 5.45
CA GLY A 103 -13.92 -6.79 5.59
C GLY A 103 -14.46 -7.38 4.28
N GLU A 104 -15.46 -8.26 4.39
CA GLU A 104 -15.99 -9.01 3.24
C GLU A 104 -16.71 -8.10 2.22
N ALA A 105 -17.41 -7.05 2.68
CA ALA A 105 -18.04 -6.08 1.80
C ALA A 105 -17.01 -5.34 0.92
N ALA A 106 -15.89 -4.93 1.50
CA ALA A 106 -14.81 -4.27 0.77
C ALA A 106 -14.12 -5.20 -0.23
N LYS A 107 -14.00 -6.49 0.08
CA LYS A 107 -13.49 -7.48 -0.88
C LYS A 107 -14.40 -7.56 -2.11
N GLN A 108 -15.72 -7.65 -1.95
CA GLN A 108 -16.67 -7.70 -3.06
C GLN A 108 -16.61 -6.43 -3.91
N GLN A 109 -16.65 -5.25 -3.26
CA GLN A 109 -16.55 -3.97 -3.96
C GLN A 109 -15.20 -3.78 -4.66
N GLY A 110 -14.10 -4.17 -4.01
CA GLY A 110 -12.77 -4.07 -4.59
C GLY A 110 -12.58 -4.96 -5.82
N GLU A 111 -13.19 -6.14 -5.82
CA GLU A 111 -13.20 -7.02 -6.99
C GLU A 111 -13.97 -6.40 -8.16
N GLU A 112 -15.16 -5.82 -7.91
CA GLU A 112 -15.93 -5.09 -8.93
C GLU A 112 -15.16 -3.89 -9.48
N ILE A 113 -14.47 -3.14 -8.60
CA ILE A 113 -13.63 -2.01 -9.00
C ILE A 113 -12.50 -2.49 -9.92
N LEU A 114 -11.79 -3.56 -9.56
CA LEU A 114 -10.72 -4.12 -10.38
C LEU A 114 -11.21 -4.55 -11.77
N LEU A 115 -12.35 -5.23 -11.84
CA LEU A 115 -12.94 -5.63 -13.12
C LEU A 115 -13.23 -4.42 -14.02
N LYS A 116 -13.80 -3.35 -13.46
CA LYS A 116 -14.04 -2.10 -14.19
C LYS A 116 -12.75 -1.40 -14.61
N LEU A 117 -11.71 -1.42 -13.76
CA LEU A 117 -10.40 -0.86 -14.12
C LEU A 117 -9.74 -1.63 -15.27
N PHE A 118 -9.85 -2.97 -15.31
CA PHE A 118 -9.38 -3.77 -16.46
C PHE A 118 -10.16 -3.45 -17.73
N GLU A 119 -11.47 -3.27 -17.62
CA GLU A 119 -12.31 -2.88 -18.73
C GLU A 119 -11.93 -1.49 -19.27
N GLN A 120 -11.71 -0.52 -18.38
CA GLN A 120 -11.24 0.81 -18.74
C GLN A 120 -9.86 0.79 -19.40
N GLN A 121 -8.93 0.00 -18.87
CA GLN A 121 -7.61 -0.20 -19.48
C GLN A 121 -7.72 -0.74 -20.90
N LYS A 122 -8.63 -1.70 -21.14
CA LYS A 122 -8.89 -2.26 -22.47
C LYS A 122 -9.47 -1.21 -23.41
N GLN A 123 -10.39 -0.35 -22.93
CA GLN A 123 -11.02 0.69 -23.75
C GLN A 123 -10.06 1.83 -24.10
N MET A 124 -9.24 2.28 -23.14
CA MET A 124 -8.29 3.37 -23.34
C MET A 124 -7.04 2.95 -24.11
N GLY A 125 -6.68 1.68 -24.03
CA GLY A 125 -5.42 1.14 -24.49
C GLY A 125 -4.26 1.38 -23.51
N MET A 126 -3.24 0.52 -23.61
CA MET A 126 -2.15 0.43 -22.64
C MET A 126 -1.38 1.75 -22.46
N GLN A 127 -1.10 2.48 -23.55
CA GLN A 127 -0.31 3.72 -23.46
C GLN A 127 -1.04 4.83 -22.70
N GLN A 128 -2.32 5.02 -23.00
CA GLN A 128 -3.12 6.04 -22.33
C GLN A 128 -3.36 5.67 -20.87
N TYR A 129 -3.63 4.39 -20.59
CA TYR A 129 -3.79 3.91 -19.22
C TYR A 129 -2.50 4.10 -18.39
N ARG A 130 -1.33 3.81 -18.98
CA ARG A 130 -0.03 4.05 -18.37
C ARG A 130 0.16 5.52 -17.96
N SER A 131 -0.21 6.47 -18.83
CA SER A 131 -0.16 7.90 -18.50
C SER A 131 -1.04 8.23 -17.29
N VAL A 132 -2.27 7.69 -17.24
CA VAL A 132 -3.17 7.88 -16.10
C VAL A 132 -2.60 7.29 -14.81
N ILE A 133 -1.91 6.14 -14.90
CA ILE A 133 -1.22 5.53 -13.74
C ILE A 133 -0.07 6.42 -13.26
N GLN A 134 0.74 6.97 -14.16
CA GLN A 134 1.83 7.91 -13.80
C GLN A 134 1.29 9.14 -13.08
N ASP A 135 0.22 9.75 -13.61
CA ASP A 135 -0.44 10.90 -12.99
C ASP A 135 -1.05 10.54 -11.62
N SER A 136 -1.61 9.32 -11.49
CA SER A 136 -2.10 8.78 -10.23
C SER A 136 -0.98 8.61 -9.20
N CYS A 137 0.20 8.14 -9.62
CA CYS A 137 1.38 8.04 -8.77
C CYS A 137 1.85 9.43 -8.28
N HIS A 138 1.80 10.47 -9.14
CA HIS A 138 2.09 11.84 -8.73
C HIS A 138 1.08 12.35 -7.69
N GLN A 139 -0.21 12.06 -7.87
CA GLN A 139 -1.24 12.41 -6.89
C GLN A 139 -1.02 11.70 -5.55
N ILE A 140 -0.66 10.41 -5.58
CA ILE A 140 -0.29 9.63 -4.39
C ILE A 140 0.92 10.26 -3.69
N ARG A 141 1.97 10.62 -4.45
CA ARG A 141 3.16 11.29 -3.93
C ARG A 141 2.85 12.60 -3.21
N ALA A 142 1.93 13.39 -3.74
CA ALA A 142 1.54 14.66 -3.16
C ALA A 142 0.72 14.54 -1.87
N ASN A 143 0.02 13.43 -1.66
CA ASN A 143 -0.97 13.29 -0.60
C ASN A 143 -0.68 12.17 0.43
N MET A 144 0.24 11.26 0.14
CA MET A 144 0.65 10.19 1.07
C MET A 144 2.06 10.44 1.61
N MET A 145 2.26 10.10 2.88
CA MET A 145 3.59 10.09 3.49
C MET A 145 4.50 9.07 2.81
N TYR A 146 5.81 9.26 2.92
CA TYR A 146 6.81 8.39 2.30
C TYR A 146 6.62 6.92 2.69
N GLU A 147 6.39 6.66 3.97
CA GLU A 147 6.23 5.32 4.52
C GLU A 147 4.94 4.63 4.02
N GLN A 148 3.86 5.39 3.86
CA GLN A 148 2.60 4.88 3.28
C GLN A 148 2.80 4.46 1.81
N ARG A 149 3.52 5.27 1.02
CA ARG A 149 3.86 4.96 -0.37
C ARG A 149 4.77 3.73 -0.48
N LEU A 150 5.70 3.60 0.45
CA LEU A 150 6.59 2.44 0.52
C LEU A 150 5.81 1.15 0.82
N GLN A 151 4.84 1.19 1.74
CA GLN A 151 3.98 0.04 2.00
C GLN A 151 3.06 -0.29 0.82
N LEU A 152 2.56 0.74 0.13
CA LEU A 152 1.80 0.55 -1.11
C LEU A 152 2.65 -0.20 -2.15
N LEU A 153 3.90 0.25 -2.37
CA LEU A 153 4.85 -0.43 -3.26
C LEU A 153 5.13 -1.87 -2.81
N ASN A 154 5.32 -2.11 -1.51
CA ASN A 154 5.56 -3.45 -0.98
C ASN A 154 4.40 -4.41 -1.31
N PHE A 155 3.14 -3.97 -1.18
CA PHE A 155 1.98 -4.78 -1.58
C PHE A 155 1.94 -5.05 -3.08
N LEU A 156 2.31 -4.08 -3.92
CA LEU A 156 2.39 -4.29 -5.37
C LEU A 156 3.45 -5.33 -5.74
N VAL A 157 4.60 -5.31 -5.05
CA VAL A 157 5.64 -6.33 -5.20
C VAL A 157 5.13 -7.71 -4.78
N MET A 158 4.42 -7.81 -3.64
CA MET A 158 3.81 -9.07 -3.19
C MET A 158 2.78 -9.61 -4.19
N ILE A 159 2.00 -8.73 -4.83
CA ILE A 159 1.04 -9.12 -5.87
C ILE A 159 1.79 -9.71 -7.08
N ALA A 160 2.81 -9.03 -7.58
CA ALA A 160 3.62 -9.52 -8.68
C ALA A 160 4.34 -10.86 -8.37
N GLN A 161 4.64 -11.13 -7.11
CA GLN A 161 5.28 -12.38 -6.67
C GLN A 161 4.28 -13.51 -6.32
N ALA A 162 2.98 -13.26 -6.46
CA ALA A 162 1.96 -14.20 -5.99
C ALA A 162 1.95 -15.57 -6.68
N ASP A 163 2.50 -15.66 -7.89
CA ASP A 163 2.68 -16.90 -8.64
C ASP A 163 4.10 -17.51 -8.53
N GLY A 164 5.01 -16.80 -7.82
CA GLY A 164 6.40 -17.21 -7.60
C GLY A 164 7.38 -16.74 -8.68
N VAL A 165 6.92 -16.11 -9.75
CA VAL A 165 7.77 -15.61 -10.86
C VAL A 165 7.34 -14.19 -11.23
N VAL A 166 8.24 -13.22 -11.02
CA VAL A 166 7.99 -11.84 -11.47
C VAL A 166 8.58 -11.65 -12.86
N ASN A 167 7.76 -11.33 -13.84
CA ASN A 167 8.23 -11.14 -15.21
C ASN A 167 8.88 -9.74 -15.40
N PRO A 168 9.70 -9.56 -16.47
CA PRO A 168 10.38 -8.28 -16.71
C PRO A 168 9.44 -7.08 -16.88
N GLN A 169 8.24 -7.28 -17.41
CA GLN A 169 7.25 -6.23 -17.62
C GLN A 169 6.69 -5.73 -16.28
N GLU A 170 6.43 -6.63 -15.33
CA GLU A 170 6.01 -6.28 -13.98
C GLU A 170 7.10 -5.55 -13.21
N ILE A 171 8.36 -6.02 -13.30
CA ILE A 171 9.51 -5.35 -12.68
C ILE A 171 9.64 -3.92 -13.21
N GLN A 172 9.51 -3.75 -14.53
CA GLN A 172 9.57 -2.42 -15.15
C GLN A 172 8.41 -1.54 -14.68
N ALA A 173 7.19 -2.06 -14.63
CA ALA A 173 6.02 -1.34 -14.15
C ALA A 173 6.15 -0.94 -12.67
N LEU A 174 6.65 -1.84 -11.80
CA LEU A 174 6.92 -1.56 -10.39
C LEU A 174 7.95 -0.43 -10.23
N LYS A 175 9.08 -0.48 -10.96
CA LYS A 175 10.12 0.55 -10.92
C LYS A 175 9.61 1.90 -11.42
N GLU A 176 8.83 1.91 -12.48
CA GLU A 176 8.21 3.12 -13.01
C GLU A 176 7.27 3.76 -11.99
N MET A 177 6.35 2.99 -11.42
CA MET A 177 5.45 3.48 -10.38
C MET A 177 6.20 3.98 -9.14
N ALA A 178 7.25 3.27 -8.70
CA ALA A 178 8.10 3.69 -7.59
C ALA A 178 8.67 5.09 -7.83
N ILE A 179 9.28 5.33 -8.99
CA ILE A 179 9.86 6.64 -9.36
C ILE A 179 8.81 7.74 -9.35
N HIS A 180 7.64 7.52 -9.96
CA HIS A 180 6.57 8.51 -9.99
C HIS A 180 5.95 8.75 -8.61
N MET A 181 5.94 7.76 -7.73
CA MET A 181 5.57 7.92 -6.32
C MET A 181 6.66 8.60 -5.47
N GLY A 182 7.82 8.95 -6.05
CA GLY A 182 8.96 9.55 -5.33
C GLY A 182 9.69 8.58 -4.41
N LEU A 183 9.69 7.31 -4.78
CA LEU A 183 10.52 6.23 -4.25
C LEU A 183 11.67 5.96 -5.23
N SER A 184 12.54 5.00 -4.94
CA SER A 184 13.64 4.64 -5.83
C SER A 184 13.41 3.29 -6.52
N ALA A 185 14.08 3.07 -7.67
CA ALA A 185 14.08 1.76 -8.31
C ALA A 185 14.77 0.70 -7.46
N GLU A 186 15.76 1.12 -6.66
CA GLU A 186 16.47 0.26 -5.71
C GLU A 186 15.55 -0.25 -4.59
N ASP A 187 14.50 0.50 -4.22
CA ASP A 187 13.48 0.03 -3.28
C ASP A 187 12.75 -1.21 -3.82
N VAL A 188 12.45 -1.24 -5.12
CA VAL A 188 11.85 -2.40 -5.79
C VAL A 188 12.82 -3.59 -5.79
N ASP A 189 14.08 -3.36 -6.18
CA ASP A 189 15.09 -4.42 -6.21
C ASP A 189 15.34 -5.01 -4.81
N GLN A 190 15.36 -4.18 -3.78
CA GLN A 190 15.46 -4.64 -2.40
C GLN A 190 14.26 -5.48 -1.98
N MET A 191 13.03 -5.06 -2.32
CA MET A 191 11.82 -5.81 -1.97
C MET A 191 11.77 -7.16 -2.68
N LEU A 192 12.11 -7.21 -3.98
CA LEU A 192 12.18 -8.45 -4.76
C LEU A 192 13.25 -9.41 -4.22
N ASN A 193 14.42 -8.90 -3.84
CA ASN A 193 15.52 -9.71 -3.31
C ASN A 193 15.26 -10.22 -1.88
N LEU A 194 14.59 -9.44 -1.04
CA LEU A 194 14.28 -9.84 0.33
C LEU A 194 13.33 -11.05 0.38
N GLU A 195 12.35 -11.10 -0.50
CA GLU A 195 11.45 -12.26 -0.55
C GLU A 195 12.10 -13.48 -1.20
N SER A 196 12.98 -13.29 -2.19
CA SER A 196 13.78 -14.38 -2.78
C SER A 196 14.81 -14.96 -1.79
N GLY A 197 15.29 -14.15 -0.85
CA GLY A 197 16.27 -14.53 0.17
C GLY A 197 15.68 -15.14 1.44
N ALA A 198 14.36 -15.11 1.63
CA ALA A 198 13.70 -15.69 2.81
C ALA A 198 13.81 -17.24 2.88
N SER A 199 14.28 -17.87 1.80
CA SER A 199 14.57 -19.32 1.75
C SER A 199 16.06 -19.68 1.87
N SER A 200 17.00 -18.71 1.93
CA SER A 200 18.41 -18.99 2.16
C SER A 200 18.82 -18.65 3.59
N THR A 201 19.37 -19.65 4.26
CA THR A 201 20.03 -19.60 5.56
C THR A 201 20.89 -18.34 5.68
N GLY A 202 20.43 -17.39 6.49
CA GLY A 202 20.95 -16.05 6.71
C GLY A 202 22.47 -15.89 6.71
N SER A 203 23.05 -15.70 5.54
CA SER A 203 24.45 -15.37 5.42
C SER A 203 24.72 -13.94 5.88
N LEU A 204 25.95 -13.64 6.24
CA LEU A 204 26.36 -12.28 6.59
C LEU A 204 26.19 -11.32 5.38
N ASP A 205 26.41 -11.81 4.17
CA ASP A 205 26.22 -11.05 2.93
C ASP A 205 24.74 -10.67 2.71
N ASP A 206 23.81 -11.53 3.10
CA ASP A 206 22.37 -11.24 3.07
C ASP A 206 22.05 -10.09 4.02
N ALA A 207 22.66 -10.07 5.21
CA ALA A 207 22.46 -8.99 6.17
C ALA A 207 22.94 -7.64 5.62
N TYR A 208 24.07 -7.58 4.93
CA TYR A 208 24.55 -6.35 4.25
C TYR A 208 23.58 -5.91 3.14
N ARG A 209 23.05 -6.86 2.36
CA ARG A 209 22.04 -6.56 1.32
C ARG A 209 20.74 -6.02 1.91
N VAL A 210 20.28 -6.56 3.03
CA VAL A 210 19.08 -6.06 3.74
C VAL A 210 19.26 -4.60 4.16
N LEU A 211 20.45 -4.21 4.63
CA LEU A 211 20.76 -2.81 4.96
C LEU A 211 21.08 -1.94 3.74
N GLY A 212 21.23 -2.54 2.55
CA GLY A 212 21.55 -1.84 1.30
C GLY A 212 22.96 -1.26 1.27
N ILE A 213 23.94 -1.97 1.85
CA ILE A 213 25.34 -1.55 1.95
C ILE A 213 26.31 -2.66 1.54
N SER A 214 27.53 -2.26 1.18
CA SER A 214 28.61 -3.21 0.89
C SER A 214 29.14 -3.88 2.18
N PRO A 215 29.63 -5.12 2.12
CA PRO A 215 30.38 -5.74 3.20
C PRO A 215 31.61 -4.92 3.66
N ASP A 216 32.17 -4.10 2.78
CA ASP A 216 33.32 -3.23 3.06
C ASP A 216 32.95 -1.90 3.71
N ALA A 217 31.65 -1.62 3.90
CA ALA A 217 31.18 -0.38 4.53
C ALA A 217 31.76 -0.22 5.95
N SER A 218 32.11 0.99 6.35
CA SER A 218 32.59 1.29 7.69
C SER A 218 31.51 1.04 8.78
N ASN A 219 31.91 0.91 10.03
CA ASN A 219 30.97 0.73 11.14
C ASN A 219 29.98 1.90 11.28
N ASP A 220 30.41 3.11 10.94
CA ASP A 220 29.52 4.29 10.99
C ASP A 220 28.50 4.27 9.84
N GLU A 221 28.90 3.80 8.65
CA GLU A 221 27.98 3.59 7.53
C GLU A 221 26.96 2.50 7.85
N VAL A 222 27.36 1.40 8.49
CA VAL A 222 26.44 0.35 8.97
C VAL A 222 25.41 0.92 9.93
N LYS A 223 25.85 1.71 10.93
CA LYS A 223 24.95 2.36 11.90
C LYS A 223 24.00 3.36 11.22
N ALA A 224 24.51 4.13 10.26
CA ALA A 224 23.70 5.10 9.51
C ALA A 224 22.66 4.40 8.64
N ALA A 225 23.04 3.34 7.90
CA ALA A 225 22.16 2.53 7.08
C ALA A 225 21.04 1.88 7.93
N TYR A 226 21.41 1.27 9.07
CA TYR A 226 20.41 0.71 9.98
C TYR A 226 19.39 1.77 10.43
N ARG A 227 19.85 2.95 10.92
CA ARG A 227 18.93 4.02 11.35
C ARG A 227 18.01 4.47 10.24
N LYS A 228 18.53 4.62 9.01
CA LYS A 228 17.76 5.00 7.84
C LYS A 228 16.69 3.96 7.54
N MET A 229 17.05 2.68 7.51
CA MET A 229 16.12 1.58 7.22
C MET A 229 15.08 1.40 8.33
N ALA A 230 15.49 1.48 9.61
CA ALA A 230 14.58 1.38 10.74
C ALA A 230 13.53 2.51 10.76
N LEU A 231 13.94 3.75 10.47
CA LEU A 231 13.02 4.88 10.35
C LEU A 231 12.06 4.73 9.15
N LYS A 232 12.58 4.20 8.03
CA LYS A 232 11.84 4.00 6.78
C LYS A 232 10.73 2.96 6.92
N HIS A 233 10.95 1.89 7.67
CA HIS A 233 10.04 0.76 7.83
C HIS A 233 9.39 0.70 9.22
N HIS A 234 9.31 1.83 9.94
CA HIS A 234 8.72 1.83 11.27
C HIS A 234 7.22 1.56 11.23
N PRO A 235 6.70 0.53 11.94
CA PRO A 235 5.30 0.12 11.84
C PRO A 235 4.30 1.19 12.32
N ASP A 236 4.68 2.05 13.27
CA ASP A 236 3.78 3.10 13.78
C ASP A 236 3.37 4.12 12.70
N LYS A 237 4.21 4.31 11.69
CA LYS A 237 3.93 5.27 10.60
C LYS A 237 2.83 4.82 9.64
N VAL A 238 2.50 3.54 9.69
CA VAL A 238 1.48 2.93 8.82
C VAL A 238 0.35 2.27 9.61
N ALA A 239 0.35 2.42 10.94
CA ALA A 239 -0.63 1.79 11.81
C ALA A 239 -2.09 2.15 11.47
N ALA A 240 -2.33 3.36 10.95
CA ALA A 240 -3.66 3.83 10.55
C ALA A 240 -4.18 3.18 9.26
N LEU A 241 -3.32 2.51 8.46
CA LEU A 241 -3.70 1.94 7.17
C LEU A 241 -4.33 0.54 7.24
N GLY A 242 -4.27 -0.10 8.41
CA GLY A 242 -4.83 -1.43 8.65
C GLY A 242 -3.81 -2.43 9.19
N GLU A 243 -4.32 -3.51 9.74
CA GLU A 243 -3.52 -4.48 10.51
C GLU A 243 -2.50 -5.23 9.63
N ASP A 244 -2.87 -5.63 8.41
CA ASP A 244 -1.94 -6.33 7.51
C ASP A 244 -0.84 -5.41 6.99
N VAL A 245 -1.16 -4.13 6.76
CA VAL A 245 -0.15 -3.11 6.42
C VAL A 245 0.83 -2.95 7.57
N ARG A 246 0.33 -2.89 8.81
CA ARG A 246 1.15 -2.82 10.02
C ARG A 246 2.02 -4.07 10.18
N ARG A 247 1.45 -5.27 10.02
CA ARG A 247 2.19 -6.55 10.10
C ARG A 247 3.27 -6.67 9.04
N ALA A 248 3.00 -6.23 7.80
CA ALA A 248 4.00 -6.22 6.74
C ALA A 248 5.18 -5.30 7.10
N ALA A 249 4.90 -4.12 7.65
CA ALA A 249 5.93 -3.21 8.15
C ALA A 249 6.69 -3.79 9.35
N GLU A 250 6.02 -4.45 10.30
CA GLU A 250 6.63 -5.14 11.44
C GLU A 250 7.57 -6.25 10.99
N LYS A 251 7.14 -7.09 10.05
CA LYS A 251 8.00 -8.15 9.48
C LYS A 251 9.27 -7.57 8.86
N LYS A 252 9.13 -6.52 8.06
CA LYS A 252 10.27 -5.83 7.43
C LYS A 252 11.20 -5.19 8.47
N PHE A 253 10.63 -4.56 9.49
CA PHE A 253 11.37 -3.97 10.60
C PHE A 253 12.16 -5.04 11.39
N GLN A 254 11.56 -6.22 11.61
CA GLN A 254 12.23 -7.36 12.24
C GLN A 254 13.42 -7.85 11.39
N GLU A 255 13.25 -8.00 10.08
CA GLU A 255 14.32 -8.39 9.15
C GLU A 255 15.51 -7.41 9.21
N ILE A 256 15.22 -6.11 9.28
CA ILE A 256 16.24 -5.05 9.42
C ILE A 256 16.99 -5.16 10.76
N ASN A 257 16.27 -5.43 11.86
CA ASN A 257 16.90 -5.64 13.18
C ASN A 257 17.77 -6.88 13.21
N ASP A 258 17.29 -8.00 12.66
CA ASP A 258 18.05 -9.25 12.59
C ASP A 258 19.33 -9.09 11.73
N ALA A 259 19.23 -8.35 10.62
CA ALA A 259 20.38 -8.03 9.78
C ALA A 259 21.41 -7.20 10.54
N LYS A 260 20.99 -6.14 11.24
CA LYS A 260 21.86 -5.34 12.10
C LYS A 260 22.57 -6.20 13.15
N ASP A 261 21.82 -7.04 13.88
CA ASP A 261 22.36 -7.85 14.96
C ASP A 261 23.42 -8.84 14.45
N ARG A 262 23.21 -9.44 13.26
CA ARG A 262 24.22 -10.30 12.62
C ARG A 262 25.49 -9.54 12.26
N ILE A 263 25.37 -8.36 11.63
CA ILE A 263 26.52 -7.53 11.25
C ILE A 263 27.26 -7.05 12.51
N TYR A 264 26.56 -6.57 13.51
CA TYR A 264 27.16 -6.09 14.75
C TYR A 264 27.92 -7.20 15.46
N LYS A 265 27.32 -8.40 15.55
CA LYS A 265 27.99 -9.58 16.13
C LYS A 265 29.23 -9.99 15.34
N ALA A 266 29.17 -9.98 14.01
CA ALA A 266 30.30 -10.35 13.16
C ALA A 266 31.45 -9.34 13.24
N ARG A 267 31.16 -8.06 13.46
CA ARG A 267 32.15 -6.99 13.53
C ARG A 267 32.58 -6.64 14.94
N GLY A 268 31.92 -7.16 15.97
CA GLY A 268 32.23 -6.85 17.38
C GLY A 268 31.88 -5.40 17.80
N ILE A 269 30.78 -4.83 17.26
CA ILE A 269 30.32 -3.44 17.53
C ILE A 269 28.95 -3.40 18.19
#